data_c16bf720674e2a7cc2ba6f291c87150e
#
_entry.id   c16bf720674e2a7cc2ba6f291c87150e
#
_cell.length_a   1.000
_cell.length_b   1.000
_cell.length_c   1.000
_cell.angle_alpha   90.00
_cell.angle_beta   90.00
_cell.angle_gamma   90.00
#
_symmetry.space_group_name_H-M   'P 1'
#
loop_
_entity.id
_entity.type
_entity.pdbx_description
1 polymer ?
#
loop_
_entity_poly.entity_id
_entity_poly.type
_entity_poly.pdbx_seq_one_letter_code
_entity_poly.pdbx_strand_id
1 'polypeptide(L)'
;MSTTTITKAKNFDVETITYGEPQTNARGGKSIKIMSGGRAINLQFPITFTWGVNKWEGDNGAPDKFDMSLQFDKSNISSKKFLDAMVALQSKLITDSVTNSSKWFGRKKIIPEVAEAMWWPMVKYRKDKNTGEPDMDSDPSLKVKIGCYNGEWSVDLFDMTGNPTFRSRVSEEIAETIQGSKAPVDLV
;
A
#
# COMPACT_ATOMS: atom_id res chain seq x y z
N MET A 1 -16.00 13.31 -17.28
CA MET A 1 -15.79 12.26 -16.24
C MET A 1 -14.42 11.65 -16.49
N SER A 2 -13.51 11.73 -15.54
CA SER A 2 -12.18 11.09 -15.69
C SER A 2 -12.34 9.60 -15.47
N THR A 3 -12.15 8.81 -16.52
CA THR A 3 -12.15 7.34 -16.40
C THR A 3 -10.94 6.91 -15.60
N THR A 4 -11.16 6.36 -14.43
CA THR A 4 -10.11 5.73 -13.62
C THR A 4 -9.65 4.48 -14.36
N THR A 5 -8.40 4.45 -14.78
CA THR A 5 -7.82 3.26 -15.41
C THR A 5 -7.25 2.37 -14.31
N ILE A 6 -7.76 1.14 -14.20
CA ILE A 6 -7.25 0.13 -13.27
C ILE A 6 -6.28 -0.79 -14.02
N THR A 7 -5.08 -0.94 -13.50
CA THR A 7 -4.05 -1.82 -14.06
C THR A 7 -3.98 -3.10 -13.23
N LYS A 8 -4.09 -4.26 -13.88
CA LYS A 8 -3.82 -5.53 -13.19
C LYS A 8 -2.36 -5.56 -12.72
N ALA A 9 -2.12 -5.91 -11.48
CA ALA A 9 -0.78 -5.88 -10.89
C ALA A 9 0.27 -6.67 -11.70
N LYS A 10 -0.13 -7.77 -12.34
CA LYS A 10 0.73 -8.56 -13.24
C LYS A 10 1.20 -7.84 -14.51
N ASN A 11 0.53 -6.73 -14.86
CA ASN A 11 0.84 -5.91 -16.05
C ASN A 11 1.44 -4.56 -15.64
N PHE A 12 1.72 -4.36 -14.36
CA PHE A 12 2.28 -3.12 -13.88
C PHE A 12 3.74 -3.01 -14.27
N ASP A 13 4.07 -1.97 -15.03
CA ASP A 13 5.44 -1.67 -15.44
C ASP A 13 5.97 -0.49 -14.61
N VAL A 14 6.95 -0.78 -13.79
CA VAL A 14 7.58 0.20 -12.89
C VAL A 14 8.37 1.27 -13.64
N GLU A 15 8.80 1.01 -14.89
CA GLU A 15 9.52 1.99 -15.69
C GLU A 15 8.63 3.14 -16.18
N THR A 16 7.30 2.94 -16.16
CA THR A 16 6.33 3.99 -16.52
C THR A 16 6.10 5.01 -15.42
N ILE A 17 6.74 4.84 -14.25
CA ILE A 17 6.55 5.71 -13.10
C ILE A 17 7.12 7.11 -13.34
N THR A 18 6.31 8.09 -13.01
CA THR A 18 6.66 9.51 -12.97
C THR A 18 6.26 10.11 -11.63
N TYR A 19 6.81 11.28 -11.33
CA TYR A 19 6.62 11.95 -10.05
C TYR A 19 6.05 13.34 -10.24
N GLY A 20 5.11 13.71 -9.39
CA GLY A 20 4.64 15.08 -9.26
C GLY A 20 5.64 15.96 -8.53
N GLU A 21 5.31 17.25 -8.45
CA GLU A 21 6.08 18.17 -7.61
C GLU A 21 5.88 17.85 -6.12
N PRO A 22 6.96 17.96 -5.30
CA PRO A 22 6.84 17.82 -3.86
C PRO A 22 5.83 18.81 -3.28
N GLN A 23 4.91 18.32 -2.48
CA GLN A 23 3.91 19.13 -1.80
C GLN A 23 4.17 19.10 -0.30
N THR A 24 4.01 20.25 0.35
CA THR A 24 4.13 20.36 1.82
C THR A 24 2.75 20.60 2.40
N ASN A 25 2.34 19.78 3.35
CA ASN A 25 1.08 19.95 4.06
C ASN A 25 1.21 21.00 5.18
N ALA A 26 0.08 21.39 5.78
CA ALA A 26 0.03 22.41 6.84
C ALA A 26 0.86 22.06 8.10
N ARG A 27 1.21 20.80 8.29
CA ARG A 27 2.04 20.31 9.42
C ARG A 27 3.52 20.17 9.04
N GLY A 28 3.93 20.65 7.86
CA GLY A 28 5.32 20.56 7.37
C GLY A 28 5.70 19.21 6.78
N GLY A 29 4.79 18.23 6.75
CA GLY A 29 5.02 16.93 6.11
C GLY A 29 5.09 17.09 4.58
N LYS A 30 6.08 16.48 3.96
CA LYS A 30 6.27 16.46 2.51
C LYS A 30 5.71 15.19 1.89
N SER A 31 5.08 15.31 0.75
CA SER A 31 4.59 14.19 -0.05
C SER A 31 4.89 14.40 -1.52
N ILE A 32 5.07 13.30 -2.25
CA ILE A 32 5.31 13.30 -3.69
C ILE A 32 4.30 12.34 -4.31
N LYS A 33 3.55 12.83 -5.27
CA LYS A 33 2.58 12.03 -6.00
C LYS A 33 3.31 11.10 -6.97
N ILE A 34 3.05 9.80 -6.86
CA ILE A 34 3.55 8.79 -7.78
C ILE A 34 2.47 8.54 -8.84
N MET A 35 2.87 8.54 -10.10
CA MET A 35 1.98 8.39 -11.25
C MET A 35 2.54 7.36 -12.22
N SER A 36 1.70 6.81 -13.08
CA SER A 36 2.10 6.02 -14.23
C SER A 36 1.39 6.58 -15.46
N GLY A 37 2.15 6.88 -16.51
CA GLY A 37 1.61 7.52 -17.73
C GLY A 37 0.89 8.85 -17.45
N GLY A 38 1.35 9.63 -16.45
CA GLY A 38 0.75 10.91 -16.05
C GLY A 38 -0.56 10.79 -15.25
N ARG A 39 -0.96 9.58 -14.85
CA ARG A 39 -2.20 9.31 -14.10
C ARG A 39 -1.91 8.69 -12.75
N ALA A 40 -2.85 8.80 -11.80
CA ALA A 40 -2.78 8.09 -10.53
C ALA A 40 -2.69 6.58 -10.77
N ILE A 41 -1.88 5.89 -9.96
CA ILE A 41 -1.72 4.45 -10.02
C ILE A 41 -2.88 3.80 -9.27
N ASN A 42 -3.66 2.99 -9.99
CA ASN A 42 -4.69 2.14 -9.42
C ASN A 42 -4.37 0.70 -9.84
N LEU A 43 -4.11 -0.16 -8.88
CA LEU A 43 -3.71 -1.55 -9.12
C LEU A 43 -4.81 -2.50 -8.66
N GLN A 44 -5.17 -3.43 -9.54
CA GLN A 44 -5.98 -4.58 -9.17
C GLN A 44 -5.05 -5.71 -8.75
N PHE A 45 -5.14 -6.12 -7.49
CA PHE A 45 -4.38 -7.24 -6.95
C PHE A 45 -5.00 -8.59 -7.36
N PRO A 46 -4.21 -9.68 -7.38
CA PRO A 46 -4.77 -11.02 -7.44
C PRO A 46 -5.53 -11.33 -6.14
N ILE A 47 -6.34 -12.38 -6.16
CA ILE A 47 -6.95 -12.90 -4.93
C ILE A 47 -5.84 -13.18 -3.92
N THR A 48 -5.98 -12.62 -2.72
CA THR A 48 -4.90 -12.57 -1.74
C THR A 48 -5.49 -12.82 -0.35
N PHE A 49 -4.82 -13.62 0.46
CA PHE A 49 -5.23 -13.87 1.83
C PHE A 49 -5.02 -12.62 2.71
N THR A 50 -5.97 -12.38 3.61
CA THR A 50 -5.86 -11.34 4.64
C THR A 50 -6.45 -11.82 5.96
N TRP A 51 -5.94 -11.28 7.07
CA TRP A 51 -6.52 -11.49 8.41
C TRP A 51 -7.59 -10.45 8.75
N GLY A 52 -7.99 -9.61 7.78
CA GLY A 52 -8.96 -8.55 7.97
C GLY A 52 -8.33 -7.19 8.26
N VAL A 53 -9.17 -6.25 8.66
CA VAL A 53 -8.78 -4.88 8.96
C VAL A 53 -8.35 -4.75 10.42
N ASN A 54 -7.20 -4.12 10.65
CA ASN A 54 -6.73 -3.75 11.99
C ASN A 54 -7.10 -2.29 12.28
N LYS A 55 -7.59 -2.05 13.48
CA LYS A 55 -7.81 -0.72 14.03
C LYS A 55 -6.65 -0.35 14.95
N TRP A 56 -6.15 0.87 14.80
CA TRP A 56 -5.17 1.50 15.69
C TRP A 56 -5.80 2.74 16.29
N GLU A 57 -6.00 2.73 17.57
CA GLU A 57 -6.56 3.89 18.28
C GLU A 57 -5.60 5.07 18.19
N GLY A 58 -6.15 6.25 17.95
CA GLY A 58 -5.38 7.48 17.88
C GLY A 58 -5.02 7.97 19.30
N ASP A 59 -3.74 8.25 19.53
CA ASP A 59 -3.28 8.85 20.78
C ASP A 59 -3.65 10.33 20.85
N ASN A 60 -3.98 10.81 22.06
CA ASN A 60 -4.21 12.23 22.36
C ASN A 60 -5.21 12.94 21.44
N GLY A 61 -6.31 12.25 21.09
CA GLY A 61 -7.35 12.81 20.24
C GLY A 61 -7.02 12.80 18.72
N ALA A 62 -5.94 12.12 18.34
CA ALA A 62 -5.70 11.84 16.92
C ALA A 62 -6.74 10.84 16.39
N PRO A 63 -7.13 10.94 15.11
CA PRO A 63 -8.09 10.00 14.54
C PRO A 63 -7.53 8.58 14.47
N ASP A 64 -8.43 7.61 14.62
CA ASP A 64 -8.10 6.20 14.45
C ASP A 64 -7.53 5.92 13.06
N LYS A 65 -6.66 4.93 12.97
CA LYS A 65 -6.05 4.48 11.72
C LYS A 65 -6.43 3.04 11.46
N PHE A 66 -6.63 2.74 10.20
CA PHE A 66 -7.01 1.40 9.78
C PHE A 66 -6.04 0.90 8.73
N ASP A 67 -5.67 -0.35 8.82
CA ASP A 67 -4.84 -1.02 7.82
C ASP A 67 -5.24 -2.49 7.67
N MET A 68 -4.80 -3.08 6.58
CA MET A 68 -4.97 -4.49 6.29
C MET A 68 -3.68 -5.04 5.74
N SER A 69 -3.32 -6.26 6.16
CA SER A 69 -2.17 -6.98 5.62
C SER A 69 -2.63 -8.00 4.58
N LEU A 70 -2.08 -7.87 3.38
CA LEU A 70 -2.28 -8.80 2.26
C LEU A 70 -1.08 -9.75 2.24
N GLN A 71 -1.32 -11.05 2.38
CA GLN A 71 -0.25 -12.06 2.37
C GLN A 71 -0.02 -12.54 0.94
N PHE A 72 1.22 -12.44 0.48
CA PHE A 72 1.63 -13.08 -0.76
C PHE A 72 1.69 -14.60 -0.59
N ASP A 73 1.38 -15.30 -1.66
CA ASP A 73 1.59 -16.73 -1.81
C ASP A 73 2.63 -16.95 -2.91
N LYS A 74 3.85 -17.32 -2.54
CA LYS A 74 4.95 -17.52 -3.49
C LYS A 74 4.74 -18.73 -4.40
N SER A 75 3.88 -19.67 -4.02
CA SER A 75 3.53 -20.83 -4.84
C SER A 75 2.54 -20.48 -5.94
N ASN A 76 1.77 -19.39 -5.80
CA ASN A 76 0.82 -18.90 -6.78
C ASN A 76 1.50 -17.95 -7.77
N ILE A 77 1.45 -18.28 -9.06
CA ILE A 77 2.11 -17.51 -10.13
C ILE A 77 1.66 -16.05 -10.18
N SER A 78 0.36 -15.78 -9.99
CA SER A 78 -0.17 -14.41 -10.03
C SER A 78 0.27 -13.61 -8.82
N SER A 79 0.25 -14.21 -7.63
CA SER A 79 0.72 -13.61 -6.39
C SER A 79 2.23 -13.34 -6.44
N LYS A 80 3.02 -14.29 -6.98
CA LYS A 80 4.46 -14.10 -7.17
C LYS A 80 4.76 -12.93 -8.12
N LYS A 81 4.08 -12.84 -9.26
CA LYS A 81 4.26 -11.70 -10.19
C LYS A 81 3.92 -10.36 -9.54
N PHE A 82 2.89 -10.34 -8.69
CA PHE A 82 2.56 -9.14 -7.94
C PHE A 82 3.63 -8.79 -6.90
N LEU A 83 4.15 -9.80 -6.18
CA LEU A 83 5.28 -9.63 -5.25
C LEU A 83 6.50 -9.03 -5.97
N ASP A 84 6.89 -9.63 -7.09
CA ASP A 84 8.03 -9.18 -7.89
C ASP A 84 7.84 -7.71 -8.34
N ALA A 85 6.62 -7.33 -8.74
CA ALA A 85 6.29 -5.95 -9.12
C ALA A 85 6.40 -4.97 -7.92
N MET A 86 5.99 -5.38 -6.72
CA MET A 86 6.10 -4.53 -5.52
C MET A 86 7.54 -4.37 -5.05
N VAL A 87 8.35 -5.42 -5.16
CA VAL A 87 9.80 -5.36 -4.88
C VAL A 87 10.50 -4.44 -5.89
N ALA A 88 10.19 -4.58 -7.17
CA ALA A 88 10.74 -3.71 -8.22
C ALA A 88 10.34 -2.24 -8.02
N LEU A 89 9.08 -2.00 -7.67
CA LEU A 89 8.59 -0.65 -7.33
C LEU A 89 9.38 -0.05 -6.17
N GLN A 90 9.57 -0.80 -5.08
CA GLN A 90 10.36 -0.34 -3.93
C GLN A 90 11.78 0.02 -4.34
N SER A 91 12.46 -0.87 -5.08
CA SER A 91 13.83 -0.63 -5.53
C SER A 91 13.94 0.61 -6.40
N LYS A 92 12.99 0.80 -7.33
CA LYS A 92 12.94 1.99 -8.18
C LYS A 92 12.74 3.26 -7.34
N LEU A 93 11.81 3.27 -6.40
CA LEU A 93 11.55 4.43 -5.54
C LEU A 93 12.77 4.81 -4.71
N ILE A 94 13.52 3.85 -4.19
CA ILE A 94 14.77 4.08 -3.45
C ILE A 94 15.80 4.72 -4.38
N THR A 95 16.05 4.13 -5.55
CA THR A 95 16.98 4.66 -6.56
C THR A 95 16.62 6.07 -7.00
N ASP A 96 15.34 6.30 -7.30
CA ASP A 96 14.86 7.60 -7.74
C ASP A 96 14.92 8.64 -6.61
N SER A 97 14.82 8.23 -5.35
CA SER A 97 14.99 9.11 -4.19
C SER A 97 16.41 9.63 -4.05
N VAL A 98 17.42 8.82 -4.40
CA VAL A 98 18.83 9.24 -4.47
C VAL A 98 19.01 10.28 -5.56
N THR A 99 18.50 9.99 -6.76
CA THR A 99 18.63 10.86 -7.94
C THR A 99 17.94 12.21 -7.72
N ASN A 100 16.76 12.20 -7.08
CA ASN A 100 15.96 13.41 -6.85
C ASN A 100 16.12 14.00 -5.44
N SER A 101 17.15 13.60 -4.71
CA SER A 101 17.30 13.93 -3.28
C SER A 101 17.29 15.44 -3.01
N SER A 102 17.88 16.24 -3.88
CA SER A 102 17.88 17.70 -3.77
C SER A 102 16.47 18.29 -3.87
N LYS A 103 15.69 17.82 -4.85
CA LYS A 103 14.33 18.30 -5.12
C LYS A 103 13.35 17.79 -4.04
N TRP A 104 13.46 16.51 -3.64
CA TRP A 104 12.51 15.88 -2.76
C TRP A 104 12.74 16.21 -1.29
N PHE A 105 13.99 16.22 -0.86
CA PHE A 105 14.32 16.41 0.56
C PHE A 105 14.98 17.77 0.86
N GLY A 106 15.27 18.57 -0.17
CA GLY A 106 16.01 19.84 -0.01
C GLY A 106 17.44 19.62 0.51
N ARG A 107 18.00 18.41 0.35
CA ARG A 107 19.34 18.05 0.79
C ARG A 107 20.27 17.93 -0.41
N LYS A 108 21.55 18.25 -0.23
CA LYS A 108 22.58 17.82 -1.17
C LYS A 108 22.52 16.30 -1.28
N LYS A 109 22.97 15.73 -2.37
CA LYS A 109 22.94 14.31 -2.71
C LYS A 109 23.03 13.37 -1.49
N ILE A 110 22.06 12.49 -1.32
CA ILE A 110 22.12 11.35 -0.40
C ILE A 110 22.73 10.15 -1.12
N ILE A 111 23.44 9.29 -0.40
CA ILE A 111 24.02 8.06 -0.94
C ILE A 111 22.98 6.92 -0.85
N PRO A 112 23.09 5.88 -1.70
CA PRO A 112 22.12 4.78 -1.73
C PRO A 112 21.88 4.12 -0.36
N GLU A 113 22.94 3.87 0.39
CA GLU A 113 22.89 3.21 1.70
C GLU A 113 22.04 4.02 2.71
N VAL A 114 22.14 5.35 2.64
CA VAL A 114 21.30 6.24 3.47
C VAL A 114 19.87 6.20 3.01
N ALA A 115 19.60 6.18 1.71
CA ALA A 115 18.25 6.07 1.18
C ALA A 115 17.58 4.75 1.61
N GLU A 116 18.29 3.64 1.52
CA GLU A 116 17.84 2.33 1.96
C GLU A 116 17.56 2.30 3.47
N ALA A 117 18.46 2.82 4.29
CA ALA A 117 18.31 2.87 5.75
C ALA A 117 17.12 3.75 6.20
N MET A 118 16.77 4.77 5.41
CA MET A 118 15.61 5.63 5.67
C MET A 118 14.30 5.06 5.12
N TRP A 119 14.36 4.01 4.30
CA TRP A 119 13.19 3.45 3.64
C TRP A 119 12.40 2.55 4.58
N TRP A 120 11.08 2.75 4.59
CA TRP A 120 10.19 1.82 5.28
C TRP A 120 9.75 0.74 4.28
N PRO A 121 10.09 -0.54 4.50
CA PRO A 121 9.80 -1.60 3.55
C PRO A 121 8.31 -1.72 3.21
N MET A 122 7.98 -1.75 1.93
CA MET A 122 6.62 -2.00 1.44
C MET A 122 6.25 -3.47 1.64
N VAL A 123 7.16 -4.36 1.27
CA VAL A 123 7.02 -5.81 1.45
C VAL A 123 7.73 -6.23 2.72
N LYS A 124 7.03 -6.90 3.62
CA LYS A 124 7.55 -7.31 4.92
C LYS A 124 7.57 -8.83 5.05
N TYR A 125 8.74 -9.34 5.37
CA TYR A 125 8.93 -10.73 5.76
C TYR A 125 8.75 -10.89 7.27
N ARG A 126 8.29 -12.06 7.67
CA ARG A 126 8.29 -12.47 9.08
C ARG A 126 9.73 -12.51 9.58
N LYS A 127 9.96 -12.13 10.82
CA LYS A 127 11.29 -12.29 11.44
C LYS A 127 11.48 -13.71 11.94
N ASP A 128 12.64 -14.28 11.66
CA ASP A 128 13.07 -15.49 12.32
C ASP A 128 13.19 -15.25 13.83
N LYS A 129 12.67 -16.18 14.62
CA LYS A 129 12.61 -16.02 16.08
C LYS A 129 13.97 -16.11 16.77
N ASN A 130 14.93 -16.79 16.14
CA ASN A 130 16.25 -17.04 16.72
C ASN A 130 17.25 -15.96 16.33
N THR A 131 17.21 -15.52 15.07
CA THR A 131 18.18 -14.56 14.51
C THR A 131 17.67 -13.13 14.53
N GLY A 132 16.35 -12.93 14.57
CA GLY A 132 15.72 -11.61 14.41
C GLY A 132 15.73 -11.06 12.99
N GLU A 133 16.37 -11.76 12.06
CA GLU A 133 16.47 -11.39 10.65
C GLU A 133 15.21 -11.76 9.86
N PRO A 134 14.97 -11.12 8.70
CA PRO A 134 13.86 -11.48 7.82
C PRO A 134 13.97 -12.92 7.34
N ASP A 135 12.92 -13.72 7.58
CA ASP A 135 12.78 -15.08 7.08
C ASP A 135 12.36 -15.02 5.60
N MET A 136 13.34 -15.04 4.71
CA MET A 136 13.14 -14.94 3.26
C MET A 136 12.43 -16.15 2.66
N ASP A 137 12.34 -17.27 3.37
CA ASP A 137 11.61 -18.46 2.94
C ASP A 137 10.11 -18.34 3.23
N SER A 138 9.73 -17.51 4.19
CA SER A 138 8.33 -17.25 4.50
C SER A 138 7.61 -16.47 3.38
N ASP A 139 6.30 -16.61 3.33
CA ASP A 139 5.45 -15.74 2.51
C ASP A 139 5.39 -14.33 3.12
N PRO A 140 5.81 -13.31 2.37
CA PRO A 140 5.78 -11.94 2.89
C PRO A 140 4.38 -11.32 2.81
N SER A 141 4.25 -10.14 3.38
CA SER A 141 3.01 -9.37 3.36
C SER A 141 3.21 -7.93 2.89
N LEU A 142 2.15 -7.36 2.32
CA LEU A 142 2.03 -5.95 1.99
C LEU A 142 0.97 -5.33 2.90
N LYS A 143 1.31 -4.26 3.60
CA LYS A 143 0.36 -3.52 4.40
C LYS A 143 -0.27 -2.40 3.58
N VAL A 144 -1.60 -2.40 3.48
CA VAL A 144 -2.38 -1.34 2.83
C VAL A 144 -3.15 -0.54 3.86
N LYS A 145 -3.19 0.77 3.70
CA LYS A 145 -3.98 1.66 4.54
C LYS A 145 -5.41 1.69 4.05
N ILE A 146 -6.34 1.58 4.98
CA ILE A 146 -7.77 1.74 4.71
C ILE A 146 -8.14 3.16 5.13
N GLY A 147 -8.63 3.96 4.18
CA GLY A 147 -8.98 5.35 4.44
C GLY A 147 -10.27 5.45 5.24
N CYS A 148 -10.19 6.13 6.40
CA CYS A 148 -11.34 6.56 7.17
C CYS A 148 -11.06 7.99 7.66
N TYR A 149 -11.88 8.94 7.26
CA TYR A 149 -11.70 10.36 7.55
C TYR A 149 -12.97 10.92 8.15
N ASN A 150 -12.90 11.46 9.37
CA ASN A 150 -14.05 12.00 10.10
C ASN A 150 -15.22 11.01 10.23
N GLY A 151 -14.90 9.72 10.43
CA GLY A 151 -15.92 8.67 10.50
C GLY A 151 -16.43 8.17 9.14
N GLU A 152 -15.98 8.75 8.04
CA GLU A 152 -16.36 8.31 6.69
C GLU A 152 -15.27 7.41 6.07
N TRP A 153 -15.69 6.25 5.59
CA TRP A 153 -14.82 5.31 4.90
C TRP A 153 -14.64 5.71 3.43
N SER A 154 -13.41 5.57 2.93
CA SER A 154 -13.08 5.81 1.52
C SER A 154 -12.83 4.50 0.75
N VAL A 155 -13.57 3.45 1.10
CA VAL A 155 -13.49 2.12 0.48
C VAL A 155 -14.89 1.62 0.13
N ASP A 156 -14.99 0.85 -0.93
CA ASP A 156 -16.19 0.10 -1.29
C ASP A 156 -15.87 -1.39 -1.19
N LEU A 157 -16.83 -2.18 -0.70
CA LEU A 157 -16.73 -3.64 -0.63
C LEU A 157 -17.79 -4.26 -1.53
N PHE A 158 -17.38 -5.32 -2.21
CA PHE A 158 -18.26 -6.09 -3.09
C PHE A 158 -18.19 -7.57 -2.69
N ASP A 159 -19.28 -8.28 -2.90
CA ASP A 159 -19.27 -9.73 -2.79
C ASP A 159 -18.66 -10.40 -4.02
N MET A 160 -18.51 -11.74 -3.98
CA MET A 160 -17.95 -12.53 -5.08
C MET A 160 -18.78 -12.44 -6.38
N THR A 161 -20.01 -11.97 -6.30
CA THR A 161 -20.90 -11.78 -7.47
C THR A 161 -20.84 -10.35 -8.03
N GLY A 162 -20.06 -9.48 -7.38
CA GLY A 162 -19.89 -8.07 -7.75
C GLY A 162 -21.00 -7.16 -7.22
N ASN A 163 -21.87 -7.64 -6.30
CA ASN A 163 -22.83 -6.79 -5.64
C ASN A 163 -22.15 -5.98 -4.53
N PRO A 164 -22.42 -4.68 -4.42
CA PRO A 164 -21.88 -3.89 -3.34
C PRO A 164 -22.46 -4.34 -2.00
N THR A 165 -21.61 -4.79 -1.09
CA THR A 165 -21.95 -5.12 0.30
C THR A 165 -21.72 -3.91 1.21
N PHE A 166 -20.87 -2.98 0.76
CA PHE A 166 -20.60 -1.71 1.41
C PHE A 166 -20.19 -0.66 0.39
N ARG A 167 -20.71 0.56 0.53
CA ARG A 167 -20.24 1.72 -0.22
C ARG A 167 -19.81 2.84 0.71
N SER A 168 -18.73 3.50 0.38
CA SER A 168 -18.24 4.67 1.11
C SER A 168 -19.33 5.70 1.26
N ARG A 169 -19.58 6.17 2.49
CA ARG A 169 -20.62 7.07 2.99
C ARG A 169 -21.75 6.40 3.81
N VAL A 170 -21.60 5.15 4.23
CA VAL A 170 -22.56 4.48 5.11
C VAL A 170 -21.86 4.11 6.43
N SER A 171 -22.51 4.48 7.51
CA SER A 171 -22.17 4.48 8.94
C SER A 171 -21.36 3.31 9.54
N GLU A 172 -20.96 3.54 10.80
CA GLU A 172 -20.13 2.71 11.72
C GLU A 172 -20.52 1.22 11.84
N GLU A 173 -21.75 0.83 11.51
CA GLU A 173 -22.24 -0.56 11.56
C GLU A 173 -21.39 -1.57 10.79
N ILE A 174 -20.62 -1.10 9.82
CA ILE A 174 -19.85 -1.95 8.90
C ILE A 174 -18.42 -2.13 9.36
N ALA A 175 -17.90 -1.24 10.20
CA ALA A 175 -16.60 -1.45 10.84
C ALA A 175 -16.59 -2.77 11.62
N GLU A 176 -17.70 -3.14 12.27
CA GLU A 176 -17.85 -4.40 12.98
C GLU A 176 -17.89 -5.61 12.04
N THR A 177 -18.54 -5.48 10.88
CA THR A 177 -18.58 -6.55 9.87
C THR A 177 -17.19 -6.81 9.28
N ILE A 178 -16.41 -5.76 9.00
CA ILE A 178 -15.04 -5.87 8.47
C ILE A 178 -14.10 -6.47 9.52
N GLN A 179 -14.21 -6.06 10.79
CA GLN A 179 -13.39 -6.59 11.89
C GLN A 179 -13.69 -8.05 12.22
N GLY A 180 -14.92 -8.52 11.99
CA GLY A 180 -15.35 -9.91 12.23
C GLY A 180 -15.05 -10.89 11.10
N SER A 181 -14.76 -10.41 9.91
CA SER A 181 -14.58 -11.26 8.73
C SER A 181 -13.16 -11.84 8.68
N LYS A 182 -13.05 -13.14 8.98
CA LYS A 182 -11.85 -13.95 8.72
C LYS A 182 -11.86 -14.57 7.31
N ALA A 183 -12.79 -14.19 6.46
CA ALA A 183 -12.90 -14.69 5.10
C ALA A 183 -11.94 -13.92 4.16
N PRO A 184 -11.45 -14.55 3.09
CA PRO A 184 -10.73 -13.83 2.04
C PRO A 184 -11.64 -12.75 1.48
N VAL A 185 -11.15 -11.51 1.43
CA VAL A 185 -11.87 -10.37 0.88
C VAL A 185 -11.27 -10.10 -0.49
N ASP A 186 -12.06 -10.26 -1.55
CA ASP A 186 -11.70 -9.79 -2.87
C ASP A 186 -11.87 -8.28 -2.89
N LEU A 187 -10.75 -7.56 -2.90
CA LEU A 187 -10.73 -6.13 -3.14
C LEU A 187 -10.61 -5.87 -4.65
N VAL A 188 -11.64 -5.33 -5.23
CA VAL A 188 -11.66 -4.87 -6.63
C VAL A 188 -11.29 -3.39 -6.71
#